data_b755aa9d462a1948c075a927298baac3
#
_entry.id   b755aa9d462a1948c075a927298baac3
#
_cell.length_a   1.000
_cell.length_b   1.000
_cell.length_c   1.000
_cell.angle_alpha   90.00
_cell.angle_beta   90.00
_cell.angle_gamma   90.00
#
_symmetry.space_group_name_H-M   'P 1'
#
loop_
_entity.id
_entity.type
_entity.pdbx_description
1 polymer ?
#
loop_
_entity_poly.entity_id
_entity_poly.type
_entity_poly.pdbx_seq_one_letter_code
_entity_poly.pdbx_strand_id
1 'polypeptide(L)'
;MITCIESFLTIKLKKINIDFTPIDMASNWLLQQESHVSIDWLAGQSCLSRRQFIRNFEKRIGVSAKTFERIIRFDKAYRLKNLHPKYDWLYIAMACNYHDYQHMVKDFKSLTELTPSSLLNWNYRHLNAILVFHIFLTMSLFYQ
;
A
#
# COMPACT_ATOMS: atom_id res chain seq x y z
N MET A 1 16.50 -17.96 -15.68
CA MET A 1 15.08 -17.90 -15.25
C MET A 1 14.59 -16.46 -15.05
N ILE A 2 15.37 -15.55 -14.45
CA ILE A 2 15.05 -14.13 -14.25
C ILE A 2 14.82 -13.41 -15.60
N THR A 3 15.69 -13.59 -16.57
CA THR A 3 15.60 -12.97 -17.93
C THR A 3 14.31 -13.35 -18.69
N CYS A 4 13.76 -14.53 -18.47
CA CYS A 4 12.52 -14.96 -19.14
C CYS A 4 11.30 -14.23 -18.56
N ILE A 5 11.29 -14.00 -17.24
CA ILE A 5 10.23 -13.23 -16.54
C ILE A 5 10.32 -11.76 -16.94
N GLU A 6 11.52 -11.19 -16.98
CA GLU A 6 11.75 -9.80 -17.42
C GLU A 6 11.29 -9.57 -18.87
N SER A 7 11.64 -10.49 -19.78
CA SER A 7 11.18 -10.42 -21.17
C SER A 7 9.67 -10.52 -21.30
N PHE A 8 9.03 -11.43 -20.55
CA PHE A 8 7.58 -11.58 -20.52
C PHE A 8 6.90 -10.31 -19.99
N LEU A 9 7.39 -9.75 -18.87
CA LEU A 9 6.87 -8.51 -18.31
C LEU A 9 7.05 -7.33 -19.27
N THR A 10 8.21 -7.20 -19.92
CA THR A 10 8.47 -6.14 -20.87
C THR A 10 7.55 -6.21 -22.10
N ILE A 11 7.27 -7.41 -22.62
CA ILE A 11 6.31 -7.60 -23.72
C ILE A 11 4.88 -7.27 -23.28
N LYS A 12 4.49 -7.67 -22.07
CA LYS A 12 3.19 -7.34 -21.51
C LYS A 12 3.02 -5.84 -21.31
N LEU A 13 4.01 -5.18 -20.73
CA LEU A 13 3.99 -3.72 -20.48
C LEU A 13 3.89 -2.91 -21.79
N LYS A 14 4.60 -3.30 -22.86
CA LYS A 14 4.50 -2.64 -24.17
C LYS A 14 3.10 -2.74 -24.83
N LYS A 15 2.27 -3.71 -24.42
CA LYS A 15 0.91 -3.91 -24.95
C LYS A 15 -0.17 -3.23 -24.12
N ILE A 16 0.17 -2.69 -22.95
CA ILE A 16 -0.80 -2.02 -22.09
C ILE A 16 -0.82 -0.54 -22.49
N ASN A 17 -1.90 -0.14 -23.13
CA ASN A 17 -2.20 1.29 -23.31
C ASN A 17 -2.70 1.81 -21.98
N ILE A 18 -1.88 2.59 -21.27
CA ILE A 18 -2.18 3.02 -19.91
C ILE A 18 -2.91 4.35 -20.00
N ASP A 19 -4.24 4.29 -20.04
CA ASP A 19 -5.05 5.47 -19.82
C ASP A 19 -4.98 5.84 -18.34
N PHE A 20 -4.33 6.96 -18.07
CA PHE A 20 -4.23 7.51 -16.72
C PHE A 20 -5.59 8.06 -16.28
N THR A 21 -6.18 7.44 -15.30
CA THR A 21 -7.54 7.75 -14.84
C THR A 21 -7.53 8.61 -13.57
N PRO A 22 -8.63 9.32 -13.24
CA PRO A 22 -8.76 10.02 -11.96
C PRO A 22 -8.56 9.10 -10.73
N ILE A 23 -8.80 7.79 -10.87
CA ILE A 23 -8.56 6.81 -9.81
C ILE A 23 -7.06 6.59 -9.60
N ASP A 24 -6.26 6.58 -10.67
CA ASP A 24 -4.80 6.45 -10.57
C ASP A 24 -4.20 7.69 -9.87
N MET A 25 -4.74 8.89 -10.17
CA MET A 25 -4.37 10.11 -9.45
C MET A 25 -4.74 10.03 -7.97
N ALA A 26 -5.93 9.56 -7.64
CA ALA A 26 -6.39 9.41 -6.26
C ALA A 26 -5.55 8.38 -5.49
N SER A 27 -5.20 7.23 -6.10
CA SER A 27 -4.36 6.22 -5.47
C SER A 27 -2.93 6.73 -5.24
N ASN A 28 -2.36 7.42 -6.22
CA ASN A 28 -1.02 8.03 -6.10
C ASN A 28 -0.99 9.12 -5.02
N TRP A 29 -2.06 9.91 -4.95
CA TRP A 29 -2.22 10.91 -3.92
C TRP A 29 -2.27 10.29 -2.51
N LEU A 30 -3.03 9.19 -2.33
CA LEU A 30 -3.08 8.43 -1.06
C LEU A 30 -1.71 7.91 -0.63
N LEU A 31 -0.86 7.49 -1.56
CA LEU A 31 0.50 7.03 -1.26
C LEU A 31 1.41 8.13 -0.71
N GLN A 32 1.21 9.36 -1.17
CA GLN A 32 2.06 10.50 -0.81
C GLN A 32 1.60 11.22 0.46
N GLN A 33 0.35 11.02 0.88
CA GLN A 33 -0.21 11.76 2.01
C GLN A 33 0.25 11.18 3.36
N GLU A 34 0.49 12.08 4.29
CA GLU A 34 0.82 11.74 5.68
C GLU A 34 -0.42 11.66 6.58
N SER A 35 -1.54 12.24 6.16
CA SER A 35 -2.78 12.32 6.94
C SER A 35 -3.93 11.53 6.32
N HIS A 36 -4.91 11.17 7.14
CA HIS A 36 -6.14 10.53 6.70
C HIS A 36 -6.97 11.47 5.81
N VAL A 37 -7.46 10.96 4.69
CA VAL A 37 -8.31 11.69 3.76
C VAL A 37 -9.64 10.99 3.59
N SER A 38 -10.71 11.78 3.53
CA SER A 38 -12.05 11.21 3.36
C SER A 38 -12.27 10.71 1.93
N ILE A 39 -13.00 9.61 1.81
CA ILE A 39 -13.42 9.07 0.48
C ILE A 39 -14.28 10.09 -0.28
N ASP A 40 -15.04 10.91 0.44
CA ASP A 40 -15.86 11.96 -0.18
C ASP A 40 -15.01 13.05 -0.84
N TRP A 41 -13.92 13.43 -0.20
CA TRP A 41 -12.98 14.37 -0.77
C TRP A 41 -12.30 13.79 -2.02
N LEU A 42 -11.82 12.52 -1.96
CA LEU A 42 -11.22 11.84 -3.11
C LEU A 42 -12.20 11.70 -4.28
N ALA A 43 -13.45 11.38 -3.99
CA ALA A 43 -14.51 11.31 -5.01
C ALA A 43 -14.72 12.68 -5.67
N GLY A 44 -14.77 13.74 -4.89
CA GLY A 44 -14.88 15.12 -5.40
C GLY A 44 -13.70 15.50 -6.29
N GLN A 45 -12.46 15.22 -5.86
CA GLN A 45 -11.26 15.47 -6.67
C GLN A 45 -11.24 14.66 -7.98
N SER A 46 -11.89 13.49 -7.97
CA SER A 46 -12.02 12.62 -9.15
C SER A 46 -13.21 12.97 -10.04
N CYS A 47 -13.96 14.02 -9.71
CA CYS A 47 -15.23 14.38 -10.37
C CYS A 47 -16.24 13.22 -10.42
N LEU A 48 -16.29 12.39 -9.39
CA LEU A 48 -17.14 11.22 -9.27
C LEU A 48 -18.06 11.34 -8.05
N SER A 49 -19.25 10.73 -8.13
CA SER A 49 -20.02 10.49 -6.91
C SER A 49 -19.28 9.46 -6.02
N ARG A 50 -19.50 9.51 -4.69
CA ARG A 50 -18.92 8.56 -3.73
C ARG A 50 -19.09 7.11 -4.19
N ARG A 51 -20.31 6.75 -4.66
CA ARG A 51 -20.60 5.37 -5.11
C ARG A 51 -19.82 4.99 -6.37
N GLN A 52 -19.69 5.90 -7.32
CA GLN A 52 -18.89 5.68 -8.54
C GLN A 52 -17.42 5.56 -8.20
N PHE A 53 -16.90 6.43 -7.32
CA PHE A 53 -15.51 6.38 -6.86
C PHE A 53 -15.19 5.03 -6.23
N ILE A 54 -15.94 4.58 -5.23
CA ILE A 54 -15.70 3.30 -4.56
C ILE A 54 -15.66 2.14 -5.56
N ARG A 55 -16.67 2.06 -6.44
CA ARG A 55 -16.73 0.99 -7.46
C ARG A 55 -15.56 1.04 -8.44
N ASN A 56 -15.22 2.23 -8.94
CA ASN A 56 -14.15 2.39 -9.92
C ASN A 56 -12.78 2.15 -9.28
N PHE A 57 -12.59 2.60 -8.02
CA PHE A 57 -11.36 2.35 -7.27
C PHE A 57 -11.13 0.85 -7.07
N GLU A 58 -12.14 0.13 -6.60
CA GLU A 58 -12.05 -1.31 -6.39
C GLU A 58 -11.81 -2.08 -7.69
N LYS A 59 -12.50 -1.67 -8.78
CA LYS A 59 -12.30 -2.26 -10.11
C LYS A 59 -10.89 -2.02 -10.66
N ARG A 60 -10.31 -0.85 -10.42
CA ARG A 60 -9.00 -0.45 -10.97
C ARG A 60 -7.84 -0.95 -10.12
N ILE A 61 -7.95 -0.83 -8.80
CA ILE A 61 -6.87 -1.14 -7.85
C ILE A 61 -6.96 -2.59 -7.33
N GLY A 62 -8.14 -3.22 -7.41
CA GLY A 62 -8.36 -4.60 -6.94
C GLY A 62 -8.75 -4.72 -5.46
N VAL A 63 -8.66 -3.64 -4.69
CA VAL A 63 -9.06 -3.58 -3.29
C VAL A 63 -9.84 -2.31 -2.99
N SER A 64 -10.64 -2.30 -1.92
CA SER A 64 -11.35 -1.08 -1.52
C SER A 64 -10.37 0.04 -1.12
N ALA A 65 -10.76 1.31 -1.30
CA ALA A 65 -9.94 2.45 -0.90
C ALA A 65 -9.56 2.40 0.59
N LYS A 66 -10.46 1.92 1.45
CA LYS A 66 -10.20 1.72 2.88
C LYS A 66 -9.13 0.65 3.13
N THR A 67 -9.19 -0.47 2.40
CA THR A 67 -8.17 -1.53 2.49
C THR A 67 -6.82 -1.02 1.98
N PHE A 68 -6.82 -0.28 0.88
CA PHE A 68 -5.61 0.33 0.32
C PHE A 68 -4.93 1.27 1.32
N GLU A 69 -5.70 2.14 1.99
CA GLU A 69 -5.21 3.03 3.04
C GLU A 69 -4.59 2.26 4.23
N ARG A 70 -5.22 1.15 4.63
CA ARG A 70 -4.67 0.27 5.68
C ARG A 70 -3.33 -0.33 5.26
N ILE A 71 -3.21 -0.77 4.00
CA ILE A 71 -1.96 -1.31 3.46
C ILE A 71 -0.86 -0.24 3.47
N ILE A 72 -1.17 1.00 3.08
CA ILE A 72 -0.21 2.11 3.11
C ILE A 72 0.28 2.39 4.54
N ARG A 73 -0.64 2.46 5.52
CA ARG A 73 -0.24 2.67 6.92
C ARG A 73 0.63 1.54 7.45
N PHE A 74 0.27 0.31 7.13
CA PHE A 74 1.06 -0.87 7.48
C PHE A 74 2.48 -0.78 6.89
N ASP A 75 2.60 -0.49 5.59
CA ASP A 75 3.90 -0.37 4.91
C ASP A 75 4.77 0.75 5.52
N LYS A 76 4.17 1.93 5.77
CA LYS A 76 4.86 3.03 6.46
C LYS A 76 5.39 2.62 7.84
N ALA A 77 4.56 1.96 8.66
CA ALA A 77 4.95 1.53 10.00
C ALA A 77 6.05 0.47 9.96
N TYR A 78 5.93 -0.47 9.03
CA TYR A 78 6.91 -1.52 8.82
C TYR A 78 8.28 -0.95 8.37
N ARG A 79 8.29 -0.04 7.40
CA ARG A 79 9.51 0.64 6.93
C ARG A 79 10.14 1.50 8.03
N LEU A 80 9.33 2.27 8.75
CA LEU A 80 9.82 3.12 9.83
C LEU A 80 10.52 2.29 10.90
N LYS A 81 9.97 1.14 11.25
CA LYS A 81 10.61 0.22 12.21
C LYS A 81 11.91 -0.37 11.68
N ASN A 82 11.99 -0.74 10.41
CA ASN A 82 13.22 -1.26 9.81
C ASN A 82 14.33 -0.20 9.71
N LEU A 83 13.98 1.05 9.39
CA LEU A 83 14.92 2.17 9.33
C LEU A 83 15.39 2.61 10.72
N HIS A 84 14.52 2.50 11.71
CA HIS A 84 14.76 2.92 13.09
C HIS A 84 14.41 1.79 14.08
N PRO A 85 15.22 0.73 14.19
CA PRO A 85 14.92 -0.44 15.02
C PRO A 85 14.73 -0.12 16.51
N LYS A 86 15.32 0.98 16.99
CA LYS A 86 15.23 1.44 18.38
C LYS A 86 13.91 2.14 18.72
N TYR A 87 13.13 2.56 17.72
CA TYR A 87 11.86 3.22 17.99
C TYR A 87 10.87 2.25 18.61
N ASP A 88 10.18 2.72 19.64
CA ASP A 88 9.08 1.97 20.24
C ASP A 88 7.90 1.82 19.29
N TRP A 89 7.17 0.72 19.41
CA TRP A 89 6.01 0.45 18.55
C TRP A 89 4.84 1.42 18.79
N LEU A 90 4.70 1.95 20.02
CA LEU A 90 3.70 2.99 20.28
C LEU A 90 4.03 4.27 19.53
N TYR A 91 5.29 4.70 19.55
CA TYR A 91 5.76 5.84 18.77
C TYR A 91 5.48 5.65 17.27
N ILE A 92 5.80 4.47 16.74
CA ILE A 92 5.57 4.15 15.31
C ILE A 92 4.08 4.18 14.97
N ALA A 93 3.22 3.63 15.83
CA ALA A 93 1.79 3.67 15.64
C ALA A 93 1.29 5.12 15.50
N MET A 94 1.68 5.99 16.41
CA MET A 94 1.30 7.41 16.36
C MET A 94 1.87 8.13 15.14
N ALA A 95 3.14 7.92 14.81
CA ALA A 95 3.80 8.50 13.64
C ALA A 95 3.18 8.05 12.30
N CYS A 96 2.55 6.87 12.26
CA CYS A 96 1.89 6.33 11.07
C CYS A 96 0.36 6.50 11.09
N ASN A 97 -0.16 7.44 11.89
CA ASN A 97 -1.59 7.78 11.95
C ASN A 97 -2.50 6.61 12.38
N TYR A 98 -2.02 5.72 13.25
CA TYR A 98 -2.87 4.81 13.99
C TYR A 98 -3.42 5.52 15.23
N HIS A 99 -4.66 5.22 15.57
CA HIS A 99 -5.28 5.76 16.78
C HIS A 99 -4.55 5.30 18.05
N ASP A 100 -4.11 4.04 18.06
CA ASP A 100 -3.35 3.43 19.16
C ASP A 100 -2.54 2.22 18.66
N TYR A 101 -1.72 1.65 19.53
CA TYR A 101 -0.93 0.45 19.23
C TYR A 101 -1.81 -0.77 18.92
N GLN A 102 -2.95 -0.93 19.57
CA GLN A 102 -3.86 -2.07 19.37
C GLN A 102 -4.49 -2.02 17.98
N HIS A 103 -4.81 -0.83 17.49
CA HIS A 103 -5.31 -0.64 16.12
C HIS A 103 -4.23 -1.06 15.10
N MET A 104 -2.97 -0.67 15.32
CA MET A 104 -1.87 -1.12 14.47
C MET A 104 -1.70 -2.64 14.50
N VAL A 105 -1.75 -3.27 15.68
CA VAL A 105 -1.66 -4.74 15.82
C VAL A 105 -2.77 -5.45 15.07
N LYS A 106 -4.01 -4.92 15.11
CA LYS A 106 -5.14 -5.48 14.35
C LYS A 106 -4.90 -5.42 12.85
N ASP A 107 -4.39 -4.30 12.33
CA ASP A 107 -4.06 -4.16 10.91
C ASP A 107 -2.93 -5.12 10.50
N PHE A 108 -1.86 -5.21 11.29
CA PHE A 108 -0.76 -6.16 11.04
C PHE A 108 -1.27 -7.61 10.97
N LYS A 109 -2.03 -8.05 11.98
CA LYS A 109 -2.60 -9.40 12.00
C LYS A 109 -3.54 -9.65 10.82
N SER A 110 -4.37 -8.68 10.45
CA SER A 110 -5.29 -8.82 9.33
C SER A 110 -4.60 -8.91 7.97
N LEU A 111 -3.43 -8.30 7.81
CA LEU A 111 -2.69 -8.27 6.53
C LEU A 111 -1.63 -9.38 6.43
N THR A 112 -1.06 -9.83 7.55
CA THR A 112 0.10 -10.74 7.56
C THR A 112 -0.08 -11.97 8.45
N GLU A 113 -1.19 -12.05 9.21
CA GLU A 113 -1.45 -13.04 10.26
C GLU A 113 -0.49 -12.95 11.46
N LEU A 114 0.46 -12.01 11.42
CA LEU A 114 1.49 -11.84 12.44
C LEU A 114 1.32 -10.56 13.25
N THR A 115 1.84 -10.55 14.47
CA THR A 115 1.98 -9.31 15.24
C THR A 115 3.17 -8.49 14.71
N PRO A 116 3.24 -7.17 14.99
CA PRO A 116 4.37 -6.35 14.59
C PRO A 116 5.73 -6.93 15.01
N SER A 117 5.84 -7.39 16.26
CA SER A 117 7.08 -7.98 16.79
C SER A 117 7.41 -9.33 16.14
N SER A 118 6.40 -10.18 15.90
CA SER A 118 6.59 -11.48 15.25
C SER A 118 7.01 -11.31 13.79
N LEU A 119 6.48 -10.33 13.09
CA LEU A 119 6.83 -10.03 11.70
C LEU A 119 8.30 -9.61 11.56
N LEU A 120 8.82 -8.79 12.48
CA LEU A 120 10.25 -8.44 12.46
C LEU A 120 11.14 -9.66 12.66
N ASN A 121 10.83 -10.52 13.61
CA ASN A 121 11.60 -11.74 13.87
C ASN A 121 11.56 -12.72 12.69
N TRP A 122 10.43 -12.75 11.96
CA TRP A 122 10.27 -13.58 10.77
C TRP A 122 11.09 -13.04 9.59
N ASN A 123 11.23 -11.74 9.43
CA ASN A 123 11.96 -11.09 8.34
C ASN A 123 13.46 -11.34 8.33
N TYR A 124 14.09 -11.47 9.48
CA TYR A 124 15.50 -11.87 9.53
C TYR A 124 15.77 -13.25 8.88
N ARG A 125 14.70 -14.03 8.64
CA ARG A 125 14.78 -15.35 8.01
C ARG A 125 14.27 -15.40 6.55
N HIS A 126 13.45 -14.43 6.09
CA HIS A 126 12.74 -14.52 4.81
C HIS A 126 12.63 -13.19 4.04
N LEU A 127 13.70 -12.44 3.96
CA LEU A 127 13.75 -11.07 3.36
C LEU A 127 13.19 -10.90 1.93
N ASN A 128 12.89 -11.97 1.21
CA ASN A 128 12.54 -11.88 -0.23
C ASN A 128 11.05 -11.69 -0.56
N ALA A 129 10.13 -12.11 0.29
CA ALA A 129 8.71 -12.12 -0.07
C ALA A 129 8.03 -10.73 0.03
N ILE A 130 8.41 -9.94 1.03
CA ILE A 130 7.84 -8.59 1.24
C ILE A 130 8.46 -7.56 0.29
N LEU A 131 9.73 -7.75 -0.06
CA LEU A 131 10.39 -6.94 -1.08
C LEU A 131 9.69 -7.10 -2.45
N VAL A 132 9.26 -8.30 -2.79
CA VAL A 132 8.50 -8.59 -4.02
C VAL A 132 7.14 -7.91 -4.00
N PHE A 133 6.42 -7.95 -2.88
CA PHE A 133 5.13 -7.26 -2.74
C PHE A 133 5.29 -5.74 -2.82
N HIS A 134 6.36 -5.21 -2.23
CA HIS A 134 6.67 -3.78 -2.29
C HIS A 134 7.10 -3.34 -3.69
N ILE A 135 7.94 -4.13 -4.36
CA ILE A 135 8.33 -3.90 -5.77
C ILE A 135 7.08 -3.96 -6.66
N PHE A 136 6.16 -4.90 -6.42
CA PHE A 136 4.91 -5.00 -7.18
C PHE A 136 4.02 -3.77 -6.99
N LEU A 137 3.85 -3.28 -5.74
CA LEU A 137 3.10 -2.05 -5.45
C LEU A 137 3.77 -0.80 -6.05
N THR A 138 5.08 -0.67 -5.89
CA THR A 138 5.82 0.48 -6.44
C THR A 138 5.95 0.39 -7.97
N MET A 139 6.20 -0.77 -8.54
CA MET A 139 6.27 -0.92 -10.00
C MET A 139 4.90 -0.76 -10.67
N SER A 140 3.81 -1.17 -10.02
CA SER A 140 2.45 -0.89 -10.51
C SER A 140 2.10 0.60 -10.52
N LEU A 141 2.82 1.42 -9.75
CA LEU A 141 2.55 2.85 -9.58
C LEU A 141 3.62 3.78 -10.17
N PHE A 142 4.83 3.29 -10.42
CA PHE A 142 5.94 4.07 -11.00
C PHE A 142 6.25 3.76 -12.46
N TYR A 143 5.73 2.65 -13.02
CA TYR A 143 5.82 2.35 -14.44
C TYR A 143 4.50 2.71 -15.14
N GLN A 144 4.02 3.89 -14.83
CA GLN A 144 2.99 4.56 -15.61
C GLN A 144 3.47 5.95 -15.99
#